data_17a76b11523e24169a330a5f00db7a9a
#
_entry.id   17a76b11523e24169a330a5f00db7a9a
#
_cell.length_a   1.000
_cell.length_b   1.000
_cell.length_c   1.000
_cell.angle_alpha   90.00
_cell.angle_beta   90.00
_cell.angle_gamma   90.00
#
_symmetry.space_group_name_H-M   'P 1'
#
loop_
_entity.id
_entity.type
_entity.pdbx_description
1 polymer ?
#
loop_
_entity_poly.entity_id
_entity_poly.type
_entity_poly.pdbx_seq_one_letter_code
_entity_poly.pdbx_strand_id
1 'polypeptide(L)'
;MNAAPPDRELLSGTDALVSLMLRQRALDRAAGLDTAGFVSGYRGSPLGGVDLAMWRMSEALERDAIRFVPGLNEELATTAVWGTQQLARFGRPRRAGVFALWYGKNPGLDRIGDVLKHANMEGTAPLGGVLAATGDDPAASSSTIANQGEQAFIAAMSPVLYPCDVEDMLALGLAGFAMSRYCGLWVGFKLVSDVVESTRSIVSPVARASSAPFAPFAIPADFAMPAGGLNCRSPDDRWSQDERTLRHRLPAAQAFARANGLDRTEIAPQGRKRIAFVAAGKAYRDLREAFAMLGLEADELARHGVGVRRIALVWPIEEQDNAAFLRDFAEVLVVEEKRAVIEPQLVQLAYHWPAQQRPRFHGKRDPDGRPALPEHGEVEPSMLARVVLGRLAAEGVFPAQRVEAMSARLAACSPSPLAARGGESPTPTVGGPTPSVESPTLSVENPTPGIGGPTRKPHFCSGCPHARSTRLPEGSQAMAGIGCHSMAMWMPGSRTTTLCQMGGEGANWIGASSFVDVPHMFQNLGDGTYTHSGVLAIRAAVAAKAPITYKILVNEAVAMTGGQPVEGAPGAARIAWQLHAEGVERIALLTGRGAAFAGSAKDLP
;
A
#
# COMPACT_ATOMS: atom_id res chain seq x y z
N MET A 1 38.30 20.91 19.11
CA MET A 1 36.96 21.33 19.49
C MET A 1 36.06 20.11 19.38
N ASN A 2 35.73 19.46 20.51
CA ASN A 2 34.76 18.37 20.51
C ASN A 2 33.38 18.96 20.19
N ALA A 3 32.84 18.66 19.01
CA ALA A 3 31.46 18.97 18.71
C ALA A 3 30.56 18.27 19.74
N ALA A 4 29.59 18.99 20.30
CA ALA A 4 28.61 18.40 21.20
C ALA A 4 27.97 17.18 20.48
N PRO A 5 27.74 16.06 21.20
CA PRO A 5 27.10 14.91 20.59
C PRO A 5 25.76 15.35 19.98
N PRO A 6 25.40 14.88 18.77
CA PRO A 6 24.15 15.28 18.15
C PRO A 6 22.97 14.87 19.05
N ASP A 7 21.99 15.76 19.18
CA ASP A 7 20.75 15.45 19.89
C ASP A 7 20.15 14.16 19.35
N ARG A 8 19.85 13.24 20.24
CA ARG A 8 19.26 11.95 19.91
C ARG A 8 17.82 11.90 20.40
N GLU A 9 16.96 11.39 19.56
CA GLU A 9 15.56 11.18 19.81
C GLU A 9 15.29 9.67 19.92
N LEU A 10 14.58 9.24 20.94
CA LEU A 10 14.16 7.86 21.11
C LEU A 10 12.75 7.71 20.50
N LEU A 11 12.63 6.94 19.42
CA LEU A 11 11.37 6.71 18.72
C LEU A 11 10.98 5.23 18.73
N SER A 12 9.72 4.96 19.01
CA SER A 12 9.07 3.70 18.62
C SER A 12 8.72 3.74 17.13
N GLY A 13 8.40 2.58 16.54
CA GLY A 13 7.94 2.56 15.15
C GLY A 13 6.63 3.36 14.94
N THR A 14 5.75 3.39 15.93
CA THR A 14 4.53 4.22 15.89
C THR A 14 4.86 5.72 15.89
N ASP A 15 5.80 6.16 16.76
CA ASP A 15 6.23 7.56 16.80
C ASP A 15 6.99 7.94 15.53
N ALA A 16 7.69 6.98 14.92
CA ALA A 16 8.37 7.19 13.64
C ALA A 16 7.40 7.54 12.49
N LEU A 17 6.17 6.99 12.48
CA LEU A 17 5.16 7.37 11.47
C LEU A 17 4.70 8.82 11.62
N VAL A 18 4.53 9.31 12.86
CA VAL A 18 4.24 10.72 13.12
C VAL A 18 5.41 11.61 12.72
N SER A 19 6.61 11.23 13.14
CA SER A 19 7.86 11.92 12.80
C SER A 19 8.09 11.97 11.29
N LEU A 20 7.76 10.89 10.56
CA LEU A 20 7.82 10.82 9.11
C LEU A 20 6.99 11.92 8.44
N MET A 21 5.75 12.11 8.87
CA MET A 21 4.86 13.14 8.33
C MET A 21 5.41 14.56 8.57
N LEU A 22 5.90 14.83 9.77
CA LEU A 22 6.52 16.11 10.12
C LEU A 22 7.81 16.37 9.30
N ARG A 23 8.64 15.33 9.14
CA ARG A 23 9.87 15.40 8.32
C ARG A 23 9.58 15.63 6.85
N GLN A 24 8.58 14.95 6.28
CA GLN A 24 8.17 15.19 4.90
C GLN A 24 7.73 16.64 4.69
N ARG A 25 6.95 17.18 5.63
CA ARG A 25 6.54 18.59 5.56
C ARG A 25 7.73 19.55 5.69
N ALA A 26 8.70 19.22 6.53
CA ALA A 26 9.92 20.02 6.69
C ALA A 26 10.78 20.00 5.40
N LEU A 27 10.92 18.84 4.76
CA LEU A 27 11.61 18.72 3.46
C LEU A 27 10.93 19.55 2.38
N ASP A 28 9.61 19.45 2.25
CA ASP A 28 8.84 20.22 1.28
C ASP A 28 9.02 21.73 1.49
N ARG A 29 8.94 22.16 2.76
CA ARG A 29 9.16 23.57 3.11
C ARG A 29 10.58 24.04 2.77
N ALA A 30 11.60 23.22 3.04
CA ALA A 30 12.99 23.52 2.70
C ALA A 30 13.20 23.60 1.17
N ALA A 31 12.42 22.85 0.40
CA ALA A 31 12.39 22.90 -1.06
C ALA A 31 11.52 24.05 -1.63
N GLY A 32 10.93 24.90 -0.77
CA GLY A 32 10.04 25.98 -1.20
C GLY A 32 8.64 25.53 -1.63
N LEU A 33 8.23 24.30 -1.30
CA LEU A 33 6.94 23.72 -1.69
C LEU A 33 5.89 23.97 -0.61
N ASP A 34 4.77 24.60 -0.98
CA ASP A 34 3.63 24.79 -0.08
C ASP A 34 2.67 23.60 -0.12
N THR A 35 3.11 22.46 0.39
CA THR A 35 2.29 21.25 0.52
C THR A 35 1.56 21.20 1.86
N ALA A 36 0.68 20.21 2.01
CA ALA A 36 0.07 19.83 3.29
C ALA A 36 0.16 18.30 3.46
N GLY A 37 -0.12 17.83 4.67
CA GLY A 37 -0.19 16.40 4.97
C GLY A 37 -1.61 15.95 5.30
N PHE A 38 -1.92 14.69 5.01
CA PHE A 38 -3.17 14.04 5.42
C PHE A 38 -2.89 12.64 5.93
N VAL A 39 -3.49 12.27 7.06
CA VAL A 39 -3.38 10.93 7.63
C VAL A 39 -4.77 10.38 7.89
N SER A 40 -5.04 9.20 7.38
CA SER A 40 -6.27 8.46 7.67
C SER A 40 -6.01 6.96 7.62
N GLY A 41 -6.69 6.21 8.46
CA GLY A 41 -6.54 4.77 8.57
C GLY A 41 -7.44 4.20 9.64
N TYR A 42 -7.25 2.93 9.97
CA TYR A 42 -8.00 2.29 11.03
C TYR A 42 -7.06 1.51 11.96
N ARG A 43 -7.28 1.67 13.27
CA ARG A 43 -6.46 1.06 14.32
C ARG A 43 -6.52 -0.47 14.30
N GLY A 44 -5.37 -1.09 14.44
CA GLY A 44 -5.22 -2.54 14.54
C GLY A 44 -3.74 -2.89 14.74
N SER A 45 -3.44 -3.86 15.61
CA SER A 45 -2.06 -4.28 15.88
C SER A 45 -1.38 -4.79 14.59
N PRO A 46 -0.09 -4.45 14.34
CA PRO A 46 0.82 -3.69 15.22
C PRO A 46 0.67 -2.15 15.14
N LEU A 47 -0.21 -1.62 14.27
CA LEU A 47 -0.39 -0.18 14.09
C LEU A 47 -1.49 0.43 15.00
N GLY A 48 -1.93 -0.28 16.02
CA GLY A 48 -3.00 0.13 16.93
C GLY A 48 -2.71 1.42 17.71
N GLY A 49 -1.44 1.75 17.93
CA GLY A 49 -1.00 2.95 18.63
C GLY A 49 -0.94 4.23 17.79
N VAL A 50 -1.12 4.15 16.47
CA VAL A 50 -0.95 5.29 15.54
C VAL A 50 -1.92 6.42 15.87
N ASP A 51 -3.20 6.13 16.09
CA ASP A 51 -4.21 7.13 16.46
C ASP A 51 -3.79 7.93 17.70
N LEU A 52 -3.37 7.23 18.76
CA LEU A 52 -2.94 7.85 20.00
C LEU A 52 -1.69 8.71 19.80
N ALA A 53 -0.75 8.26 18.97
CA ALA A 53 0.44 9.03 18.66
C ALA A 53 0.10 10.30 17.86
N MET A 54 -0.79 10.21 16.87
CA MET A 54 -1.27 11.36 16.10
C MET A 54 -2.01 12.38 17.00
N TRP A 55 -2.88 11.92 17.89
CA TRP A 55 -3.59 12.82 18.82
C TRP A 55 -2.64 13.49 19.83
N ARG A 56 -1.65 12.77 20.36
CA ARG A 56 -0.63 13.38 21.24
C ARG A 56 0.16 14.49 20.57
N MET A 57 0.34 14.40 19.25
CA MET A 57 1.10 15.37 18.46
C MET A 57 0.21 16.33 17.66
N SER A 58 -1.09 16.43 17.99
CA SER A 58 -2.09 17.22 17.24
C SER A 58 -1.66 18.67 17.00
N GLU A 59 -1.15 19.35 18.02
CA GLU A 59 -0.68 20.75 17.89
C GLU A 59 0.49 20.89 16.90
N ALA A 60 1.43 19.94 16.89
CA ALA A 60 2.54 19.96 15.97
C ALA A 60 2.08 19.65 14.54
N LEU A 61 1.16 18.69 14.38
CA LEU A 61 0.58 18.34 13.08
C LEU A 61 -0.20 19.52 12.49
N GLU A 62 -1.05 20.18 13.28
CA GLU A 62 -1.83 21.36 12.84
C GLU A 62 -0.92 22.53 12.44
N ARG A 63 0.09 22.84 13.26
CA ARG A 63 1.09 23.88 12.96
C ARG A 63 1.79 23.63 11.63
N ASP A 64 2.05 22.37 11.29
CA ASP A 64 2.71 21.96 10.05
C ASP A 64 1.73 21.61 8.92
N ALA A 65 0.45 22.02 9.05
CA ALA A 65 -0.61 21.80 8.07
C ALA A 65 -0.81 20.31 7.73
N ILE A 66 -0.66 19.43 8.71
CA ILE A 66 -0.93 18.00 8.60
C ILE A 66 -2.25 17.70 9.30
N ARG A 67 -3.23 17.17 8.56
CA ARG A 67 -4.55 16.85 9.08
C ARG A 67 -4.65 15.36 9.36
N PHE A 68 -4.99 14.98 10.58
CA PHE A 68 -5.33 13.62 10.97
C PHE A 68 -6.86 13.46 11.07
N VAL A 69 -7.41 12.51 10.31
CA VAL A 69 -8.83 12.15 10.35
C VAL A 69 -8.92 10.63 10.44
N PRO A 70 -9.17 10.07 11.63
CA PRO A 70 -9.31 8.62 11.77
C PRO A 70 -10.48 8.12 10.91
N GLY A 71 -10.30 7.01 10.23
CA GLY A 71 -11.33 6.40 9.40
C GLY A 71 -12.41 5.73 10.25
N LEU A 72 -13.63 5.71 9.75
CA LEU A 72 -14.70 4.86 10.30
C LEU A 72 -14.36 3.37 10.11
N ASN A 73 -13.74 3.06 8.97
CA ASN A 73 -13.12 1.80 8.64
C ASN A 73 -11.98 2.03 7.64
N GLU A 74 -11.26 0.97 7.29
CA GLU A 74 -10.08 1.05 6.41
C GLU A 74 -10.43 1.53 5.00
N GLU A 75 -11.56 1.09 4.45
CA GLU A 75 -12.02 1.42 3.10
C GLU A 75 -12.36 2.92 2.96
N LEU A 76 -13.12 3.46 3.91
CA LEU A 76 -13.48 4.88 3.90
C LEU A 76 -12.27 5.78 4.18
N ALA A 77 -11.33 5.32 5.02
CA ALA A 77 -10.04 5.97 5.22
C ALA A 77 -9.24 6.04 3.92
N THR A 78 -9.18 4.92 3.17
CA THR A 78 -8.50 4.86 1.87
C THR A 78 -9.15 5.79 0.86
N THR A 79 -10.48 5.81 0.82
CA THR A 79 -11.23 6.70 -0.06
C THR A 79 -10.98 8.18 0.28
N ALA A 80 -10.90 8.53 1.57
CA ALA A 80 -10.54 9.87 1.99
C ALA A 80 -9.11 10.26 1.58
N VAL A 81 -8.15 9.35 1.76
CA VAL A 81 -6.76 9.54 1.27
C VAL A 81 -6.74 9.74 -0.24
N TRP A 82 -7.47 8.93 -0.99
CA TRP A 82 -7.60 9.10 -2.45
C TRP A 82 -8.13 10.48 -2.82
N GLY A 83 -9.13 11.00 -2.11
CA GLY A 83 -9.68 12.35 -2.32
C GLY A 83 -8.61 13.45 -2.25
N THR A 84 -7.57 13.29 -1.45
CA THR A 84 -6.45 14.25 -1.38
C THR A 84 -5.62 14.32 -2.66
N GLN A 85 -5.67 13.28 -3.49
CA GLN A 85 -4.96 13.23 -4.78
C GLN A 85 -5.80 13.80 -5.93
N GLN A 86 -7.09 14.06 -5.68
CA GLN A 86 -8.07 14.51 -6.68
C GLN A 86 -8.41 16.01 -6.58
N LEU A 87 -7.67 16.80 -5.81
CA LEU A 87 -8.00 18.19 -5.48
C LEU A 87 -8.34 19.05 -6.70
N ALA A 88 -7.57 18.95 -7.77
CA ALA A 88 -7.78 19.70 -9.00
C ALA A 88 -9.12 19.37 -9.72
N ARG A 89 -9.76 18.24 -9.38
CA ARG A 89 -11.07 17.85 -9.93
C ARG A 89 -12.23 18.50 -9.15
N PHE A 90 -11.98 18.84 -7.90
CA PHE A 90 -13.00 19.42 -7.01
C PHE A 90 -13.04 20.94 -7.07
N GLY A 91 -11.89 21.58 -7.26
CA GLY A 91 -11.82 23.03 -7.31
C GLY A 91 -10.38 23.55 -7.34
N ARG A 92 -10.20 24.80 -6.96
CA ARG A 92 -8.86 25.38 -6.82
C ARG A 92 -8.20 24.86 -5.54
N PRO A 93 -7.06 24.15 -5.65
CA PRO A 93 -6.34 23.71 -4.46
C PRO A 93 -5.81 24.91 -3.65
N ARG A 94 -5.90 24.80 -2.32
CA ARG A 94 -5.33 25.79 -1.37
C ARG A 94 -3.86 25.55 -1.11
N ARG A 95 -3.32 24.39 -1.51
CA ARG A 95 -1.93 23.96 -1.37
C ARG A 95 -1.42 23.41 -2.69
N ALA A 96 -0.13 23.44 -2.90
CA ALA A 96 0.50 22.91 -4.10
C ALA A 96 0.30 21.39 -4.25
N GLY A 97 0.11 20.67 -3.15
CA GLY A 97 -0.20 19.25 -3.10
C GLY A 97 -0.43 18.76 -1.68
N VAL A 98 -0.96 17.55 -1.54
CA VAL A 98 -1.17 16.91 -0.24
C VAL A 98 -0.51 15.53 -0.26
N PHE A 99 0.57 15.36 0.51
CA PHE A 99 1.12 14.03 0.75
C PHE A 99 0.29 13.31 1.82
N ALA A 100 0.09 12.00 1.65
CA ALA A 100 -0.84 11.30 2.51
C ALA A 100 -0.32 9.95 3.00
N LEU A 101 -0.68 9.60 4.24
CA LEU A 101 -0.42 8.31 4.86
C LEU A 101 -1.75 7.62 5.12
N TRP A 102 -1.93 6.45 4.53
CA TRP A 102 -2.92 5.48 4.97
C TRP A 102 -2.25 4.48 5.91
N TYR A 103 -2.95 4.05 6.98
CA TYR A 103 -2.46 2.98 7.85
C TYR A 103 -3.59 2.01 8.20
N GLY A 104 -3.23 0.74 8.30
CA GLY A 104 -4.16 -0.30 8.68
C GLY A 104 -3.45 -1.62 8.96
N LYS A 105 -4.12 -2.51 9.69
CA LYS A 105 -3.72 -3.90 9.85
C LYS A 105 -3.85 -4.63 8.52
N ASN A 106 -3.11 -5.73 8.32
CA ASN A 106 -3.18 -6.52 7.09
C ASN A 106 -4.61 -6.95 6.68
N PRO A 107 -5.50 -7.47 7.56
CA PRO A 107 -6.90 -7.71 7.18
C PRO A 107 -7.65 -6.47 6.70
N GLY A 108 -7.24 -5.29 7.17
CA GLY A 108 -7.73 -4.01 6.64
C GLY A 108 -7.21 -3.72 5.24
N LEU A 109 -5.97 -4.12 4.93
CA LEU A 109 -5.43 -4.05 3.57
C LEU A 109 -6.23 -4.95 2.61
N ASP A 110 -6.59 -6.15 3.02
CA ASP A 110 -7.44 -7.03 2.22
C ASP A 110 -8.82 -6.39 1.97
N ARG A 111 -9.41 -5.73 2.97
CA ARG A 111 -10.69 -5.03 2.87
C ARG A 111 -10.68 -3.90 1.86
N ILE A 112 -9.56 -3.21 1.67
CA ILE A 112 -9.44 -2.07 0.76
C ILE A 112 -9.10 -2.45 -0.69
N GLY A 113 -9.07 -3.73 -1.02
CA GLY A 113 -8.59 -4.23 -2.32
C GLY A 113 -9.20 -3.53 -3.53
N ASP A 114 -10.49 -3.24 -3.51
CA ASP A 114 -11.18 -2.53 -4.60
C ASP A 114 -10.78 -1.05 -4.66
N VAL A 115 -10.91 -0.33 -3.57
CA VAL A 115 -10.56 1.11 -3.55
C VAL A 115 -9.06 1.34 -3.80
N LEU A 116 -8.19 0.46 -3.32
CA LEU A 116 -6.75 0.58 -3.56
C LEU A 116 -6.42 0.43 -5.05
N LYS A 117 -7.05 -0.52 -5.76
CA LYS A 117 -6.90 -0.68 -7.21
C LYS A 117 -7.35 0.54 -7.97
N HIS A 118 -8.52 1.08 -7.64
CA HIS A 118 -9.04 2.29 -8.27
C HIS A 118 -8.12 3.50 -8.04
N ALA A 119 -7.73 3.75 -6.79
CA ALA A 119 -6.89 4.87 -6.41
C ALA A 119 -5.49 4.78 -7.03
N ASN A 120 -4.89 3.60 -7.03
CA ASN A 120 -3.58 3.38 -7.62
C ASN A 120 -3.59 3.46 -9.15
N MET A 121 -4.65 2.93 -9.80
CA MET A 121 -4.83 3.05 -11.25
C MET A 121 -4.99 4.52 -11.69
N GLU A 122 -5.76 5.32 -10.95
CA GLU A 122 -5.87 6.75 -11.20
C GLU A 122 -4.53 7.46 -10.97
N GLY A 123 -3.84 7.12 -9.89
CA GLY A 123 -2.52 7.63 -9.55
C GLY A 123 -2.53 8.80 -8.56
N THR A 124 -1.35 9.34 -8.29
CA THR A 124 -1.13 10.43 -7.33
C THR A 124 -0.97 11.79 -8.01
N ALA A 125 -1.26 12.86 -7.28
CA ALA A 125 -0.99 14.22 -7.74
C ALA A 125 0.53 14.50 -7.76
N PRO A 126 1.03 15.42 -8.63
CA PRO A 126 2.48 15.67 -8.80
C PRO A 126 3.23 16.03 -7.51
N LEU A 127 2.62 16.83 -6.64
CA LEU A 127 3.16 17.18 -5.31
C LEU A 127 2.35 16.55 -4.17
N GLY A 128 1.57 15.51 -4.50
CA GLY A 128 0.89 14.64 -3.54
C GLY A 128 1.82 13.55 -3.03
N GLY A 129 1.53 12.33 -3.44
CA GLY A 129 2.23 11.12 -3.01
C GLY A 129 1.55 10.44 -1.84
N VAL A 130 1.49 9.12 -1.87
CA VAL A 130 0.78 8.32 -0.87
C VAL A 130 1.63 7.14 -0.43
N LEU A 131 1.76 6.99 0.89
CA LEU A 131 2.21 5.76 1.53
C LEU A 131 1.01 5.01 2.09
N ALA A 132 0.91 3.72 1.79
CA ALA A 132 -0.05 2.80 2.37
C ALA A 132 0.67 1.88 3.36
N ALA A 133 0.68 2.27 4.64
CA ALA A 133 1.34 1.51 5.70
C ALA A 133 0.46 0.35 6.15
N THR A 134 0.91 -0.88 5.93
CA THR A 134 0.25 -2.09 6.42
C THR A 134 1.00 -2.70 7.59
N GLY A 135 0.26 -3.02 8.65
CA GLY A 135 0.79 -3.74 9.79
C GLY A 135 0.65 -5.25 9.58
N ASP A 136 1.76 -5.91 9.31
CA ASP A 136 1.83 -7.37 9.15
C ASP A 136 2.19 -8.05 10.47
N ASP A 137 1.65 -9.24 10.66
CA ASP A 137 1.89 -10.11 11.81
C ASP A 137 2.08 -11.56 11.33
N PRO A 138 3.30 -11.88 10.83
CA PRO A 138 3.57 -13.19 10.22
C PRO A 138 3.40 -14.35 11.19
N ALA A 139 3.66 -14.15 12.48
CA ALA A 139 3.52 -15.16 13.53
C ALA A 139 2.09 -15.25 14.09
N ALA A 140 1.19 -14.34 13.72
CA ALA A 140 -0.14 -14.18 14.32
C ALA A 140 -0.10 -13.94 15.84
N SER A 141 0.92 -13.23 16.32
CA SER A 141 1.13 -12.98 17.76
C SER A 141 -0.02 -12.16 18.38
N SER A 142 -0.60 -11.24 17.60
CA SER A 142 -1.74 -10.40 17.99
C SER A 142 -2.88 -10.40 16.97
N SER A 143 -2.80 -11.27 15.95
CA SER A 143 -3.78 -11.40 14.87
C SER A 143 -4.52 -12.71 14.97
N THR A 144 -5.78 -12.74 14.51
CA THR A 144 -6.58 -13.97 14.45
C THR A 144 -6.01 -15.01 13.48
N ILE A 145 -5.34 -14.53 12.43
CA ILE A 145 -4.65 -15.33 11.41
C ILE A 145 -3.30 -14.71 11.09
N ALA A 146 -2.37 -15.54 10.65
CA ALA A 146 -1.08 -15.10 10.16
C ALA A 146 -1.23 -14.36 8.83
N ASN A 147 -0.54 -13.23 8.67
CA ASN A 147 -0.73 -12.30 7.57
C ASN A 147 0.53 -12.12 6.72
N GLN A 148 0.32 -11.74 5.47
CA GLN A 148 1.35 -11.34 4.52
C GLN A 148 0.77 -10.36 3.49
N GLY A 149 1.15 -9.08 3.57
CA GLY A 149 0.51 -7.98 2.84
C GLY A 149 1.00 -7.75 1.42
N GLU A 150 2.16 -8.25 1.03
CA GLU A 150 2.74 -7.97 -0.29
C GLU A 150 1.80 -8.37 -1.44
N GLN A 151 1.10 -9.51 -1.33
CA GLN A 151 0.22 -10.01 -2.39
C GLN A 151 -0.94 -9.07 -2.68
N ALA A 152 -1.48 -8.39 -1.68
CA ALA A 152 -2.55 -7.41 -1.88
C ALA A 152 -2.04 -6.17 -2.63
N PHE A 153 -0.84 -5.70 -2.30
CA PHE A 153 -0.19 -4.60 -3.02
C PHE A 153 0.17 -4.99 -4.46
N ILE A 154 0.70 -6.20 -4.67
CA ILE A 154 1.01 -6.74 -5.99
C ILE A 154 -0.25 -6.79 -6.85
N ALA A 155 -1.36 -7.29 -6.30
CA ALA A 155 -2.65 -7.34 -6.98
C ALA A 155 -3.20 -5.95 -7.32
N ALA A 156 -2.79 -4.91 -6.60
CA ALA A 156 -3.12 -3.51 -6.86
C ALA A 156 -2.05 -2.78 -7.69
N MET A 157 -0.97 -3.45 -8.10
CA MET A 157 0.17 -2.84 -8.82
C MET A 157 0.83 -1.69 -8.06
N SER A 158 0.89 -1.78 -6.74
CA SER A 158 1.54 -0.81 -5.86
C SER A 158 2.95 -1.28 -5.51
N PRO A 159 4.02 -0.51 -5.77
CA PRO A 159 5.36 -0.83 -5.32
C PRO A 159 5.41 -0.99 -3.80
N VAL A 160 6.22 -1.93 -3.29
CA VAL A 160 6.25 -2.26 -1.86
C VAL A 160 7.65 -2.01 -1.30
N LEU A 161 7.74 -1.13 -0.31
CA LEU A 161 8.94 -0.89 0.49
C LEU A 161 8.83 -1.64 1.83
N TYR A 162 9.92 -2.27 2.25
CA TYR A 162 9.96 -3.04 3.48
C TYR A 162 11.16 -2.63 4.36
N PRO A 163 10.97 -1.72 5.33
CA PRO A 163 12.01 -1.29 6.24
C PRO A 163 12.41 -2.38 7.24
N CYS A 164 13.67 -2.38 7.63
CA CYS A 164 14.23 -3.37 8.56
C CYS A 164 14.28 -2.89 10.03
N ASP A 165 14.14 -1.60 10.31
CA ASP A 165 14.10 -1.02 11.64
C ASP A 165 13.48 0.41 11.63
N VAL A 166 13.39 1.03 12.81
CA VAL A 166 12.77 2.36 12.99
C VAL A 166 13.50 3.47 12.21
N GLU A 167 14.82 3.42 12.11
CA GLU A 167 15.58 4.40 11.32
C GLU A 167 15.31 4.23 9.83
N ASP A 168 15.26 2.98 9.39
CA ASP A 168 14.93 2.63 8.00
C ASP A 168 13.47 2.97 7.65
N MET A 169 12.52 2.88 8.62
CA MET A 169 11.15 3.37 8.43
C MET A 169 11.13 4.86 8.04
N LEU A 170 11.95 5.68 8.67
CA LEU A 170 12.03 7.11 8.33
C LEU A 170 12.67 7.32 6.96
N ALA A 171 13.78 6.64 6.69
CA ALA A 171 14.53 6.78 5.45
C ALA A 171 13.71 6.31 4.24
N LEU A 172 13.17 5.09 4.31
CA LEU A 172 12.35 4.51 3.24
C LEU A 172 10.97 5.17 3.15
N GLY A 173 10.42 5.67 4.25
CA GLY A 173 9.16 6.43 4.22
C GLY A 173 9.29 7.73 3.43
N LEU A 174 10.36 8.51 3.66
CA LEU A 174 10.66 9.72 2.87
C LEU A 174 10.93 9.39 1.41
N ALA A 175 11.71 8.34 1.15
CA ALA A 175 11.95 7.84 -0.21
C ALA A 175 10.65 7.39 -0.88
N GLY A 176 9.75 6.76 -0.14
CA GLY A 176 8.44 6.30 -0.61
C GLY A 176 7.52 7.44 -1.04
N PHE A 177 7.48 8.55 -0.29
CA PHE A 177 6.75 9.75 -0.74
C PHE A 177 7.34 10.33 -2.03
N ALA A 178 8.67 10.41 -2.11
CA ALA A 178 9.35 10.90 -3.31
C ALA A 178 9.13 9.94 -4.51
N MET A 179 9.23 8.62 -4.29
CA MET A 179 8.92 7.58 -5.29
C MET A 179 7.48 7.72 -5.78
N SER A 180 6.52 7.84 -4.86
CA SER A 180 5.09 7.99 -5.17
C SER A 180 4.82 9.22 -6.06
N ARG A 181 5.44 10.35 -5.75
CA ARG A 181 5.38 11.58 -6.56
C ARG A 181 5.98 11.37 -7.95
N TYR A 182 7.12 10.68 -8.02
CA TYR A 182 7.87 10.46 -9.26
C TYR A 182 7.15 9.49 -10.20
N CYS A 183 6.76 8.31 -9.69
CA CYS A 183 6.14 7.27 -10.51
C CYS A 183 4.61 7.38 -10.64
N GLY A 184 3.96 8.21 -9.83
CA GLY A 184 2.51 8.41 -9.86
C GLY A 184 1.71 7.26 -9.22
N LEU A 185 2.34 6.35 -8.46
CA LEU A 185 1.69 5.21 -7.79
C LEU A 185 1.59 5.43 -6.28
N TRP A 186 0.61 4.80 -5.66
CA TRP A 186 0.62 4.57 -4.21
C TRP A 186 1.74 3.59 -3.88
N VAL A 187 2.47 3.83 -2.82
CA VAL A 187 3.57 2.98 -2.38
C VAL A 187 3.13 2.21 -1.13
N GLY A 188 3.12 0.89 -1.22
CA GLY A 188 2.93 0.01 -0.08
C GLY A 188 4.12 0.12 0.88
N PHE A 189 3.85 0.20 2.17
CA PHE A 189 4.85 0.32 3.22
C PHE A 189 4.61 -0.78 4.24
N LYS A 190 5.34 -1.89 4.08
CA LYS A 190 5.16 -3.07 4.92
C LYS A 190 5.85 -2.89 6.26
N LEU A 191 5.09 -2.98 7.33
CA LEU A 191 5.56 -2.85 8.71
C LEU A 191 5.19 -4.11 9.50
N VAL A 192 6.18 -4.82 10.00
CA VAL A 192 5.95 -6.00 10.85
C VAL A 192 6.02 -5.62 12.33
N SER A 193 5.37 -6.43 13.17
CA SER A 193 5.30 -6.21 14.62
C SER A 193 6.66 -5.92 15.25
N ASP A 194 7.68 -6.74 14.92
CA ASP A 194 9.03 -6.60 15.49
C ASP A 194 9.70 -5.26 15.19
N VAL A 195 9.36 -4.66 14.04
CA VAL A 195 9.88 -3.34 13.64
C VAL A 195 9.08 -2.23 14.31
N VAL A 196 7.75 -2.31 14.29
CA VAL A 196 6.87 -1.27 14.82
C VAL A 196 6.95 -1.15 16.34
N GLU A 197 7.02 -2.28 17.04
CA GLU A 197 7.06 -2.35 18.50
C GLU A 197 8.48 -2.13 19.06
N SER A 198 9.50 -2.12 18.19
CA SER A 198 10.86 -1.79 18.58
C SER A 198 11.04 -0.30 18.83
N THR A 199 12.08 0.03 19.60
CA THR A 199 12.47 1.40 19.90
C THR A 199 13.92 1.63 19.51
N ARG A 200 14.19 2.77 18.88
CA ARG A 200 15.56 3.11 18.45
C ARG A 200 15.92 4.54 18.79
N SER A 201 17.13 4.76 19.25
CA SER A 201 17.73 6.08 19.38
C SER A 201 18.28 6.52 18.02
N ILE A 202 17.68 7.54 17.44
CA ILE A 202 18.07 8.11 16.15
C ILE A 202 18.62 9.53 16.33
N VAL A 203 19.44 9.99 15.40
CA VAL A 203 19.91 11.37 15.41
C VAL A 203 18.76 12.29 15.03
N SER A 204 18.45 13.26 15.89
CA SER A 204 17.37 14.22 15.65
C SER A 204 17.56 14.93 14.30
N PRO A 205 16.48 15.16 13.54
CA PRO A 205 16.54 15.87 12.27
C PRO A 205 17.04 17.30 12.43
N VAL A 206 16.80 17.93 13.57
CA VAL A 206 17.30 19.29 13.89
C VAL A 206 18.83 19.32 13.90
N ALA A 207 19.46 18.30 14.47
CA ALA A 207 20.92 18.19 14.47
C ALA A 207 21.50 17.91 13.06
N ARG A 208 20.77 17.17 12.20
CA ARG A 208 21.17 16.95 10.79
C ARG A 208 20.86 18.15 9.90
N ALA A 209 19.79 18.87 10.15
CA ALA A 209 19.41 20.07 9.38
C ALA A 209 20.41 21.21 9.53
N SER A 210 21.14 21.28 10.67
CA SER A 210 22.20 22.26 10.87
C SER A 210 23.54 21.89 10.21
N SER A 211 23.75 20.62 9.82
CA SER A 211 25.03 20.12 9.31
C SER A 211 25.03 19.73 7.84
N ALA A 212 23.91 19.40 7.24
CA ALA A 212 23.75 19.24 5.79
C ALA A 212 22.25 19.30 5.45
N PRO A 213 21.83 20.12 4.47
CA PRO A 213 20.46 20.02 3.98
C PRO A 213 20.23 18.59 3.50
N PHE A 214 19.04 18.04 3.76
CA PHE A 214 18.64 16.79 3.12
C PHE A 214 18.87 16.93 1.63
N ALA A 215 19.79 16.15 1.06
CA ALA A 215 19.92 16.10 -0.37
C ALA A 215 18.57 15.67 -0.97
N PRO A 216 18.05 16.37 -1.97
CA PRO A 216 16.86 15.92 -2.66
C PRO A 216 17.13 14.54 -3.25
N PHE A 217 16.13 13.67 -3.25
CA PHE A 217 16.24 12.38 -3.93
C PHE A 217 16.63 12.59 -5.41
N ALA A 218 17.51 11.73 -5.90
CA ALA A 218 17.96 11.78 -7.27
C ALA A 218 16.81 11.43 -8.22
N ILE A 219 16.63 12.24 -9.26
CA ILE A 219 15.74 11.92 -10.37
C ILE A 219 16.49 10.97 -11.32
N PRO A 220 15.92 9.79 -11.65
CA PRO A 220 16.57 8.85 -12.56
C PRO A 220 16.91 9.49 -13.90
N ALA A 221 18.18 9.46 -14.28
CA ALA A 221 18.66 10.01 -15.54
C ALA A 221 18.45 9.05 -16.73
N ASP A 222 18.28 7.78 -16.43
CA ASP A 222 18.14 6.68 -17.39
C ASP A 222 16.68 6.24 -17.62
N PHE A 223 15.71 6.98 -17.08
CA PHE A 223 14.29 6.75 -17.31
C PHE A 223 13.71 7.87 -18.18
N ALA A 224 13.21 7.50 -19.37
CA ALA A 224 12.54 8.43 -20.27
C ALA A 224 11.10 8.70 -19.78
N MET A 225 10.88 9.88 -19.19
CA MET A 225 9.55 10.29 -18.75
C MET A 225 8.61 10.45 -19.95
N PRO A 226 7.46 9.78 -19.99
CA PRO A 226 6.52 9.91 -21.10
C PRO A 226 5.90 11.32 -21.12
N ALA A 227 5.45 11.74 -22.31
CA ALA A 227 4.76 13.01 -22.49
C ALA A 227 3.53 13.10 -21.57
N GLY A 228 3.41 14.20 -20.82
CA GLY A 228 2.36 14.41 -19.83
C GLY A 228 2.61 13.76 -18.47
N GLY A 229 3.79 13.16 -18.26
CA GLY A 229 4.19 12.59 -16.96
C GLY A 229 3.41 11.34 -16.54
N LEU A 230 3.55 10.96 -15.28
CA LEU A 230 3.00 9.70 -14.72
C LEU A 230 1.86 9.91 -13.72
N ASN A 231 1.68 11.14 -13.24
CA ASN A 231 0.68 11.45 -12.23
C ASN A 231 -0.75 11.41 -12.76
N CYS A 232 -1.72 11.51 -11.85
CA CYS A 232 -3.14 11.57 -12.19
C CYS A 232 -3.43 12.78 -13.09
N ARG A 233 -4.38 12.62 -14.00
CA ARG A 233 -4.79 13.65 -14.96
C ARG A 233 -6.30 13.63 -15.20
N SER A 234 -6.83 14.68 -15.80
CA SER A 234 -8.23 14.75 -16.22
C SER A 234 -8.31 15.58 -17.51
N PRO A 235 -8.97 15.09 -18.57
CA PRO A 235 -9.61 13.76 -18.66
C PRO A 235 -8.58 12.63 -18.73
N ASP A 236 -8.98 11.43 -18.33
CA ASP A 236 -8.18 10.20 -18.41
C ASP A 236 -9.10 9.01 -18.65
N ASP A 237 -8.61 7.98 -19.32
CA ASP A 237 -9.37 6.77 -19.58
C ASP A 237 -8.69 5.53 -18.98
N ARG A 238 -9.48 4.50 -18.67
CA ARG A 238 -9.02 3.31 -17.96
C ARG A 238 -7.96 2.49 -18.70
N TRP A 239 -8.01 2.46 -20.03
CA TRP A 239 -7.02 1.70 -20.81
C TRP A 239 -5.67 2.41 -20.84
N SER A 240 -5.68 3.75 -21.01
CA SER A 240 -4.47 4.57 -20.88
C SER A 240 -3.88 4.54 -19.47
N GLN A 241 -4.72 4.42 -18.44
CA GLN A 241 -4.27 4.24 -17.05
C GLN A 241 -3.58 2.89 -16.85
N ASP A 242 -4.16 1.81 -17.37
CA ASP A 242 -3.61 0.45 -17.30
C ASP A 242 -2.25 0.37 -18.03
N GLU A 243 -2.20 0.82 -19.28
CA GLU A 243 -0.96 0.86 -20.06
C GLU A 243 0.13 1.70 -19.36
N ARG A 244 -0.23 2.89 -18.87
CA ARG A 244 0.69 3.77 -18.16
C ARG A 244 1.23 3.11 -16.90
N THR A 245 0.41 2.39 -16.17
CA THR A 245 0.82 1.70 -14.95
C THR A 245 1.84 0.62 -15.25
N LEU A 246 1.55 -0.25 -16.20
CA LEU A 246 2.41 -1.39 -16.52
C LEU A 246 3.67 -0.99 -17.28
N ARG A 247 3.56 -0.11 -18.29
CA ARG A 247 4.69 0.24 -19.17
C ARG A 247 5.56 1.38 -18.67
N HIS A 248 5.06 2.20 -17.74
CA HIS A 248 5.77 3.40 -17.35
C HIS A 248 5.89 3.58 -15.83
N ARG A 249 4.81 3.46 -15.08
CA ARG A 249 4.82 3.77 -13.64
C ARG A 249 5.63 2.75 -12.83
N LEU A 250 5.43 1.44 -13.06
CA LEU A 250 6.21 0.41 -12.38
C LEU A 250 7.70 0.47 -12.76
N PRO A 251 8.09 0.58 -14.04
CA PRO A 251 9.49 0.82 -14.41
C PRO A 251 10.08 2.10 -13.83
N ALA A 252 9.28 3.17 -13.70
CA ALA A 252 9.73 4.40 -13.04
C ALA A 252 10.03 4.19 -11.54
N ALA A 253 9.23 3.38 -10.83
CA ALA A 253 9.51 3.04 -9.44
C ALA A 253 10.82 2.25 -9.28
N GLN A 254 11.10 1.29 -10.18
CA GLN A 254 12.36 0.56 -10.22
C GLN A 254 13.55 1.50 -10.51
N ALA A 255 13.43 2.37 -11.52
CA ALA A 255 14.46 3.35 -11.83
C ALA A 255 14.73 4.31 -10.66
N PHE A 256 13.67 4.75 -9.95
CA PHE A 256 13.80 5.58 -8.76
C PHE A 256 14.55 4.84 -7.65
N ALA A 257 14.23 3.58 -7.40
CA ALA A 257 14.91 2.77 -6.39
C ALA A 257 16.40 2.64 -6.69
N ARG A 258 16.76 2.37 -7.95
CA ARG A 258 18.16 2.30 -8.43
C ARG A 258 18.88 3.62 -8.26
N ALA A 259 18.33 4.72 -8.77
CA ALA A 259 18.96 6.03 -8.72
C ALA A 259 19.23 6.53 -7.30
N ASN A 260 18.45 6.04 -6.33
CA ASN A 260 18.58 6.41 -4.91
C ASN A 260 19.21 5.31 -4.04
N GLY A 261 19.68 4.21 -4.63
CA GLY A 261 20.37 3.13 -3.94
C GLY A 261 19.53 2.55 -2.79
N LEU A 262 18.22 2.34 -3.01
CA LEU A 262 17.34 1.84 -1.95
C LEU A 262 17.72 0.41 -1.57
N ASP A 263 17.97 -0.44 -2.57
CA ASP A 263 18.55 -1.76 -2.37
C ASP A 263 20.07 -1.62 -2.16
N ARG A 264 20.62 -2.28 -1.15
CA ARG A 264 22.01 -2.08 -0.75
C ARG A 264 22.82 -3.36 -0.76
N THR A 265 24.04 -3.29 -1.27
CA THR A 265 25.05 -4.31 -1.05
C THR A 265 25.69 -4.06 0.30
N GLU A 266 25.30 -4.82 1.30
CA GLU A 266 25.77 -4.69 2.68
C GLU A 266 27.14 -5.35 2.88
N ILE A 267 27.38 -6.46 2.15
CA ILE A 267 28.69 -7.11 2.07
C ILE A 267 28.99 -7.37 0.60
N ALA A 268 30.07 -6.73 0.12
CA ALA A 268 30.59 -6.97 -1.22
C ALA A 268 31.64 -8.09 -1.18
N PRO A 269 31.48 -9.18 -1.95
CA PRO A 269 32.41 -10.29 -1.96
C PRO A 269 33.77 -9.87 -2.56
N GLN A 270 34.86 -10.41 -2.00
CA GLN A 270 36.19 -10.26 -2.54
C GLN A 270 36.62 -11.53 -3.31
N GLY A 271 37.16 -11.35 -4.50
CA GLY A 271 37.59 -12.48 -5.35
C GLY A 271 36.44 -13.30 -5.93
N ARG A 272 36.52 -14.63 -5.85
CA ARG A 272 35.51 -15.54 -6.40
C ARG A 272 34.20 -15.45 -5.62
N LYS A 273 33.11 -15.12 -6.28
CA LYS A 273 31.75 -15.11 -5.73
C LYS A 273 31.29 -16.56 -5.45
N ARG A 274 31.08 -16.90 -4.19
CA ARG A 274 30.64 -18.24 -3.76
C ARG A 274 29.15 -18.27 -3.47
N ILE A 275 28.72 -17.56 -2.42
CA ILE A 275 27.33 -17.54 -1.99
C ILE A 275 26.87 -16.10 -1.75
N ALA A 276 25.68 -15.75 -2.22
CA ALA A 276 25.00 -14.52 -1.87
C ALA A 276 23.82 -14.80 -0.94
N PHE A 277 23.62 -13.94 0.04
CA PHE A 277 22.42 -13.88 0.86
C PHE A 277 21.62 -12.66 0.45
N VAL A 278 20.34 -12.86 0.14
CA VAL A 278 19.41 -11.78 -0.22
C VAL A 278 18.29 -11.76 0.81
N ALA A 279 18.05 -10.63 1.44
CA ALA A 279 17.03 -10.52 2.47
C ALA A 279 16.40 -9.11 2.50
N ALA A 280 15.18 -8.99 3.05
CA ALA A 280 14.46 -7.74 3.22
C ALA A 280 13.90 -7.59 4.63
N GLY A 281 13.66 -6.35 5.06
CA GLY A 281 12.97 -6.02 6.30
C GLY A 281 13.49 -6.77 7.53
N LYS A 282 12.58 -7.38 8.31
CA LYS A 282 12.93 -8.17 9.50
C LYS A 282 13.88 -9.31 9.15
N ALA A 283 13.65 -10.06 8.07
CA ALA A 283 14.48 -11.20 7.69
C ALA A 283 15.94 -10.81 7.45
N TYR A 284 16.24 -9.57 7.02
CA TYR A 284 17.60 -9.06 6.97
C TYR A 284 18.21 -8.88 8.37
N ARG A 285 17.42 -8.44 9.35
CA ARG A 285 17.90 -8.33 10.75
C ARG A 285 18.19 -9.70 11.34
N ASP A 286 17.31 -10.67 11.08
CA ASP A 286 17.50 -12.05 11.54
C ASP A 286 18.72 -12.69 10.90
N LEU A 287 19.01 -12.41 9.63
CA LEU A 287 20.22 -12.87 8.95
C LEU A 287 21.49 -12.30 9.60
N ARG A 288 21.49 -11.02 9.96
CA ARG A 288 22.61 -10.40 10.69
C ARG A 288 22.81 -11.02 12.05
N GLU A 289 21.73 -11.28 12.79
CA GLU A 289 21.81 -11.96 14.08
C GLU A 289 22.31 -13.40 13.91
N ALA A 290 21.86 -14.11 12.88
CA ALA A 290 22.38 -15.44 12.55
C ALA A 290 23.90 -15.42 12.30
N PHE A 291 24.43 -14.44 11.59
CA PHE A 291 25.87 -14.27 11.44
C PHE A 291 26.57 -13.99 12.79
N ALA A 292 25.99 -13.15 13.64
CA ALA A 292 26.52 -12.87 14.96
C ALA A 292 26.55 -14.13 15.86
N MET A 293 25.47 -14.93 15.83
CA MET A 293 25.42 -16.24 16.53
C MET A 293 26.50 -17.20 16.06
N LEU A 294 26.84 -17.18 14.76
CA LEU A 294 27.94 -17.99 14.20
C LEU A 294 29.31 -17.38 14.42
N GLY A 295 29.42 -16.15 14.94
CA GLY A 295 30.68 -15.41 15.10
C GLY A 295 31.33 -15.05 13.77
N LEU A 296 30.50 -14.67 12.78
CA LEU A 296 30.93 -14.26 11.45
C LEU A 296 30.89 -12.73 11.34
N GLU A 297 32.03 -12.16 10.95
CA GLU A 297 32.18 -10.73 10.71
C GLU A 297 32.09 -10.39 9.21
N ALA A 298 31.66 -9.19 8.87
CA ALA A 298 31.44 -8.77 7.49
C ALA A 298 32.72 -8.91 6.63
N ASP A 299 33.87 -8.51 7.15
CA ASP A 299 35.15 -8.61 6.45
C ASP A 299 35.59 -10.08 6.24
N GLU A 300 35.31 -10.98 7.20
CA GLU A 300 35.55 -12.40 7.05
C GLU A 300 34.72 -12.99 5.92
N LEU A 301 33.42 -12.69 5.92
CA LEU A 301 32.49 -13.11 4.88
C LEU A 301 32.93 -12.60 3.50
N ALA A 302 33.24 -11.31 3.37
CA ALA A 302 33.72 -10.72 2.13
C ALA A 302 34.95 -11.42 1.56
N ARG A 303 35.98 -11.65 2.39
CA ARG A 303 37.23 -12.34 1.99
C ARG A 303 36.99 -13.77 1.48
N HIS A 304 35.96 -14.42 1.98
CA HIS A 304 35.60 -15.79 1.56
C HIS A 304 34.59 -15.84 0.39
N GLY A 305 34.34 -14.68 -0.29
CA GLY A 305 33.50 -14.63 -1.47
C GLY A 305 32.01 -14.67 -1.15
N VAL A 306 31.61 -14.30 0.07
CA VAL A 306 30.22 -14.17 0.48
C VAL A 306 29.74 -12.75 0.24
N GLY A 307 28.57 -12.61 -0.39
CA GLY A 307 27.88 -11.34 -0.57
C GLY A 307 26.58 -11.27 0.22
N VAL A 308 26.20 -10.06 0.63
CA VAL A 308 24.90 -9.82 1.26
C VAL A 308 24.22 -8.63 0.57
N ARG A 309 23.01 -8.85 0.08
CA ARG A 309 22.16 -7.85 -0.54
C ARG A 309 20.91 -7.62 0.30
N ARG A 310 20.69 -6.39 0.70
CA ARG A 310 19.46 -5.96 1.36
C ARG A 310 18.52 -5.35 0.33
N ILE A 311 17.33 -5.92 0.21
CA ILE A 311 16.26 -5.44 -0.66
C ILE A 311 15.35 -4.53 0.16
N ALA A 312 15.11 -3.33 -0.32
CA ALA A 312 14.16 -2.39 0.23
C ALA A 312 12.88 -2.33 -0.62
N LEU A 313 13.00 -2.34 -1.97
CA LEU A 313 11.88 -2.46 -2.90
C LEU A 313 11.61 -3.92 -3.19
N VAL A 314 10.72 -4.54 -2.41
CA VAL A 314 10.45 -5.99 -2.51
C VAL A 314 9.56 -6.35 -3.72
N TRP A 315 8.80 -5.38 -4.24
CA TRP A 315 8.04 -5.52 -5.48
C TRP A 315 7.74 -4.16 -6.11
N PRO A 316 7.83 -3.99 -7.45
CA PRO A 316 8.60 -4.87 -8.33
C PRO A 316 10.09 -4.74 -8.01
N ILE A 317 10.82 -5.86 -8.06
CA ILE A 317 12.25 -5.82 -7.72
C ILE A 317 13.02 -4.95 -8.73
N GLU A 318 14.01 -4.21 -8.24
CA GLU A 318 14.90 -3.48 -9.14
C GLU A 318 15.81 -4.48 -9.88
N GLU A 319 15.76 -4.49 -11.21
CA GLU A 319 16.35 -5.56 -12.00
C GLU A 319 17.84 -5.37 -12.28
N GLN A 320 18.31 -4.14 -12.54
CA GLN A 320 19.65 -3.91 -13.07
C GLN A 320 20.73 -4.12 -12.01
N ASP A 321 20.63 -3.45 -10.86
CA ASP A 321 21.60 -3.57 -9.78
C ASP A 321 21.56 -4.96 -9.14
N ASN A 322 20.35 -5.55 -9.04
CA ASN A 322 20.20 -6.90 -8.52
C ASN A 322 20.79 -7.93 -9.49
N ALA A 323 20.63 -7.77 -10.79
CA ALA A 323 21.30 -8.61 -11.79
C ALA A 323 22.82 -8.47 -11.72
N ALA A 324 23.34 -7.25 -11.63
CA ALA A 324 24.78 -6.99 -11.54
C ALA A 324 25.40 -7.59 -10.26
N PHE A 325 24.67 -7.54 -9.15
CA PHE A 325 25.09 -8.16 -7.90
C PHE A 325 25.13 -9.69 -8.00
N LEU A 326 24.02 -10.30 -8.51
CA LEU A 326 23.78 -11.74 -8.44
C LEU A 326 24.62 -12.55 -9.44
N ARG A 327 24.98 -11.98 -10.59
CA ARG A 327 25.77 -12.70 -11.60
C ARG A 327 27.06 -13.25 -11.03
N ASP A 328 27.42 -14.45 -11.49
CA ASP A 328 28.66 -15.16 -11.19
C ASP A 328 28.77 -15.68 -9.74
N PHE A 329 27.73 -15.54 -8.91
CA PHE A 329 27.66 -16.34 -7.69
C PHE A 329 27.36 -17.79 -8.01
N ALA A 330 27.98 -18.71 -7.28
CA ALA A 330 27.65 -20.12 -7.41
C ALA A 330 26.24 -20.41 -6.85
N GLU A 331 25.89 -19.70 -5.78
CA GLU A 331 24.63 -19.92 -5.07
C GLU A 331 24.06 -18.60 -4.52
N VAL A 332 22.74 -18.54 -4.45
CA VAL A 332 21.97 -17.44 -3.83
C VAL A 332 20.97 -18.04 -2.86
N LEU A 333 21.03 -17.64 -1.57
CA LEU A 333 19.99 -17.94 -0.60
C LEU A 333 19.13 -16.70 -0.38
N VAL A 334 17.83 -16.81 -0.70
CA VAL A 334 16.85 -15.76 -0.45
C VAL A 334 16.14 -16.01 0.87
N VAL A 335 16.27 -15.07 1.79
CA VAL A 335 15.69 -15.15 3.15
C VAL A 335 14.46 -14.26 3.22
N GLU A 336 13.29 -14.88 3.29
CA GLU A 336 11.99 -14.22 3.33
C GLU A 336 11.08 -14.83 4.40
N GLU A 337 10.26 -14.00 5.00
CA GLU A 337 9.13 -14.43 5.83
C GLU A 337 8.01 -15.02 4.96
N LYS A 338 7.28 -16.01 5.45
CA LYS A 338 6.10 -16.58 4.79
C LYS A 338 6.38 -17.05 3.36
N ARG A 339 5.42 -16.84 2.44
CA ARG A 339 5.54 -17.20 1.03
C ARG A 339 6.56 -16.31 0.32
N ALA A 340 7.26 -16.90 -0.62
CA ALA A 340 8.26 -16.19 -1.43
C ALA A 340 7.62 -15.05 -2.26
N VAL A 341 8.28 -13.90 -2.27
CA VAL A 341 7.95 -12.73 -3.09
C VAL A 341 9.21 -12.28 -3.87
N ILE A 342 10.36 -12.22 -3.22
CA ILE A 342 11.62 -11.81 -3.83
C ILE A 342 12.21 -12.97 -4.65
N GLU A 343 12.24 -14.18 -4.09
CA GLU A 343 12.81 -15.36 -4.73
C GLU A 343 12.30 -15.58 -6.16
N PRO A 344 10.97 -15.64 -6.43
CA PRO A 344 10.46 -15.88 -7.77
C PRO A 344 10.81 -14.76 -8.76
N GLN A 345 10.91 -13.51 -8.32
CA GLN A 345 11.32 -12.39 -9.16
C GLN A 345 12.81 -12.50 -9.55
N LEU A 346 13.68 -12.89 -8.60
CA LEU A 346 15.11 -13.09 -8.88
C LEU A 346 15.35 -14.31 -9.80
N VAL A 347 14.60 -15.39 -9.60
CA VAL A 347 14.63 -16.55 -10.49
C VAL A 347 14.19 -16.17 -11.89
N GLN A 348 13.10 -15.42 -12.04
CA GLN A 348 12.62 -14.91 -13.32
C GLN A 348 13.66 -14.01 -13.99
N LEU A 349 14.29 -13.11 -13.23
CA LEU A 349 15.35 -12.23 -13.71
C LEU A 349 16.53 -13.02 -14.29
N ALA A 350 16.92 -14.10 -13.61
CA ALA A 350 18.05 -14.93 -14.01
C ALA A 350 17.70 -16.00 -15.05
N TYR A 351 16.43 -16.21 -15.38
CA TYR A 351 15.97 -17.35 -16.21
C TYR A 351 16.68 -17.45 -17.56
N HIS A 352 16.89 -16.33 -18.23
CA HIS A 352 17.53 -16.27 -19.55
C HIS A 352 19.04 -16.04 -19.52
N TRP A 353 19.68 -16.01 -18.33
CA TRP A 353 21.12 -15.83 -18.26
C TRP A 353 21.87 -17.10 -18.73
N PRO A 354 23.07 -16.95 -19.30
CA PRO A 354 23.95 -18.08 -19.58
C PRO A 354 24.15 -18.93 -18.32
N ALA A 355 24.18 -20.25 -18.48
CA ALA A 355 24.28 -21.18 -17.36
C ALA A 355 25.47 -20.89 -16.41
N GLN A 356 26.58 -20.39 -16.97
CA GLN A 356 27.79 -20.05 -16.20
C GLN A 356 27.63 -18.81 -15.31
N GLN A 357 26.67 -17.93 -15.65
CA GLN A 357 26.40 -16.70 -14.89
C GLN A 357 25.19 -16.84 -13.95
N ARG A 358 24.45 -17.95 -14.11
CA ARG A 358 23.20 -18.18 -13.37
C ARG A 358 23.51 -18.92 -12.06
N PRO A 359 23.25 -18.31 -10.89
CA PRO A 359 23.40 -18.97 -9.61
C PRO A 359 22.36 -20.09 -9.41
N ARG A 360 22.65 -21.03 -8.52
CA ARG A 360 21.62 -21.89 -7.94
C ARG A 360 20.85 -21.12 -6.90
N PHE A 361 19.53 -21.02 -7.07
CA PHE A 361 18.67 -20.35 -6.11
C PHE A 361 18.19 -21.31 -5.05
N HIS A 362 18.17 -20.82 -3.83
CA HIS A 362 17.62 -21.44 -2.64
C HIS A 362 16.78 -20.42 -1.90
N GLY A 363 15.77 -20.87 -1.20
CA GLY A 363 14.90 -20.02 -0.41
C GLY A 363 13.97 -20.87 0.41
N LYS A 364 12.72 -20.99 -0.04
CA LYS A 364 11.74 -21.89 0.62
C LYS A 364 12.10 -23.36 0.41
N ARG A 365 12.83 -23.66 -0.64
CA ARG A 365 13.34 -25.00 -0.93
C ARG A 365 14.85 -24.96 -1.16
N ASP A 366 15.49 -26.10 -0.86
CA ASP A 366 16.87 -26.34 -1.22
C ASP A 366 16.99 -26.76 -2.72
N PRO A 367 18.21 -26.94 -3.27
CA PRO A 367 18.39 -27.34 -4.66
C PRO A 367 17.78 -28.69 -5.03
N ASP A 368 17.59 -29.56 -4.04
CA ASP A 368 16.98 -30.87 -4.22
C ASP A 368 15.44 -30.81 -4.12
N GLY A 369 14.87 -29.60 -3.94
CA GLY A 369 13.45 -29.37 -3.81
C GLY A 369 12.88 -29.64 -2.41
N ARG A 370 13.73 -29.89 -1.41
CA ARG A 370 13.30 -30.13 -0.03
C ARG A 370 12.98 -28.81 0.66
N PRO A 371 12.03 -28.78 1.62
CA PRO A 371 11.81 -27.58 2.44
C PRO A 371 13.10 -27.11 3.14
N ALA A 372 13.42 -25.81 3.03
CA ALA A 372 14.61 -25.20 3.64
C ALA A 372 14.24 -24.06 4.60
N LEU A 373 13.58 -23.02 4.13
CA LEU A 373 13.02 -21.96 4.98
C LEU A 373 11.50 -22.11 5.08
N PRO A 374 10.88 -21.93 6.25
CA PRO A 374 9.46 -22.16 6.42
C PRO A 374 8.61 -21.18 5.60
N GLU A 375 7.48 -21.68 5.10
CA GLU A 375 6.43 -20.88 4.46
C GLU A 375 5.31 -20.51 5.46
N HIS A 376 5.43 -20.96 6.71
CA HIS A 376 4.49 -20.70 7.80
C HIS A 376 5.23 -20.26 9.06
N GLY A 377 4.51 -19.67 9.99
CA GLY A 377 5.14 -19.13 11.20
C GLY A 377 6.10 -17.98 10.89
N GLU A 378 7.18 -17.92 11.63
CA GLU A 378 8.18 -16.88 11.59
C GLU A 378 9.57 -17.48 11.32
N VAL A 379 10.44 -16.71 10.67
CA VAL A 379 11.85 -17.06 10.53
C VAL A 379 12.58 -16.56 11.78
N GLU A 380 13.15 -17.49 12.54
CA GLU A 380 13.92 -17.17 13.74
C GLU A 380 15.44 -17.16 13.47
N PRO A 381 16.20 -16.24 14.11
CA PRO A 381 17.65 -16.16 13.92
C PRO A 381 18.40 -17.48 14.18
N SER A 382 17.99 -18.24 15.19
CA SER A 382 18.62 -19.52 15.54
C SER A 382 18.39 -20.61 14.49
N MET A 383 17.22 -20.64 13.90
CA MET A 383 16.92 -21.54 12.78
C MET A 383 17.69 -21.11 11.53
N LEU A 384 17.69 -19.80 11.25
CA LEU A 384 18.39 -19.25 10.10
C LEU A 384 19.91 -19.49 10.21
N ALA A 385 20.48 -19.38 11.41
CA ALA A 385 21.89 -19.69 11.64
C ALA A 385 22.26 -21.15 11.27
N ARG A 386 21.37 -22.11 11.53
CA ARG A 386 21.58 -23.50 11.10
C ARG A 386 21.55 -23.65 9.58
N VAL A 387 20.60 -22.99 8.90
CA VAL A 387 20.51 -23.00 7.42
C VAL A 387 21.75 -22.35 6.82
N VAL A 388 22.13 -21.17 7.30
CA VAL A 388 23.34 -20.43 6.87
C VAL A 388 24.59 -21.29 7.03
N LEU A 389 24.80 -21.88 8.22
CA LEU A 389 25.95 -22.75 8.50
C LEU A 389 26.00 -23.94 7.53
N GLY A 390 24.85 -24.60 7.30
CA GLY A 390 24.75 -25.72 6.38
C GLY A 390 25.11 -25.33 4.94
N ARG A 391 24.68 -24.15 4.49
CA ARG A 391 25.01 -23.66 3.13
C ARG A 391 26.48 -23.25 3.00
N LEU A 392 27.04 -22.55 3.99
CA LEU A 392 28.45 -22.18 4.02
C LEU A 392 29.38 -23.41 4.03
N ALA A 393 28.98 -24.47 4.74
CA ALA A 393 29.68 -25.74 4.77
C ALA A 393 29.59 -26.48 3.43
N ALA A 394 28.40 -26.58 2.85
CA ALA A 394 28.15 -27.26 1.57
C ALA A 394 28.92 -26.62 0.41
N GLU A 395 29.02 -25.30 0.38
CA GLU A 395 29.80 -24.56 -0.63
C GLU A 395 31.32 -24.49 -0.29
N GLY A 396 31.76 -25.13 0.79
CA GLY A 396 33.15 -25.13 1.20
C GLY A 396 33.73 -23.73 1.44
N VAL A 397 32.90 -22.81 1.93
CA VAL A 397 33.27 -21.40 2.14
C VAL A 397 34.39 -21.30 3.20
N PHE A 398 34.31 -22.12 4.25
CA PHE A 398 35.25 -22.16 5.34
C PHE A 398 35.91 -23.56 5.51
N PRO A 399 37.12 -23.67 6.05
CA PRO A 399 37.72 -24.94 6.44
C PRO A 399 36.86 -25.69 7.47
N ALA A 400 36.94 -27.04 7.47
CA ALA A 400 36.14 -27.90 8.35
C ALA A 400 36.26 -27.51 9.83
N GLN A 401 37.48 -27.21 10.32
CA GLN A 401 37.69 -26.76 11.69
C GLN A 401 36.94 -25.48 12.06
N ARG A 402 36.81 -24.54 11.11
CA ARG A 402 36.01 -23.30 11.31
C ARG A 402 34.51 -23.61 11.36
N VAL A 403 34.06 -24.54 10.52
CA VAL A 403 32.64 -25.00 10.52
C VAL A 403 32.32 -25.68 11.86
N GLU A 404 33.20 -26.53 12.38
CA GLU A 404 33.02 -27.13 13.70
C GLU A 404 32.95 -26.09 14.83
N ALA A 405 33.83 -25.10 14.79
CA ALA A 405 33.82 -24.00 15.78
C ALA A 405 32.50 -23.20 15.74
N MET A 406 31.98 -22.90 14.53
CA MET A 406 30.68 -22.25 14.34
C MET A 406 29.54 -23.11 14.87
N SER A 407 29.55 -24.41 14.60
CA SER A 407 28.58 -25.37 15.09
C SER A 407 28.55 -25.43 16.63
N ALA A 408 29.71 -25.51 17.25
CA ALA A 408 29.83 -25.50 18.71
C ALA A 408 29.34 -24.20 19.33
N ARG A 409 29.66 -23.06 18.70
CA ARG A 409 29.16 -21.75 19.14
C ARG A 409 27.63 -21.66 19.04
N LEU A 410 27.04 -22.10 17.93
CA LEU A 410 25.61 -22.12 17.75
C LEU A 410 24.89 -23.02 18.78
N ALA A 411 25.48 -24.20 19.09
CA ALA A 411 24.97 -25.07 20.11
C ALA A 411 24.99 -24.43 21.52
N ALA A 412 26.00 -23.63 21.80
CA ALA A 412 26.09 -22.89 23.08
C ALA A 412 25.11 -21.72 23.17
N CYS A 413 24.72 -21.09 22.03
CA CYS A 413 23.72 -20.03 21.96
C CYS A 413 22.27 -20.54 21.95
N SER A 414 22.05 -21.82 21.61
CA SER A 414 20.69 -22.40 21.64
C SER A 414 20.32 -22.68 23.09
N PRO A 415 19.18 -22.18 23.60
CA PRO A 415 18.68 -22.58 24.90
C PRO A 415 18.53 -24.10 24.91
N SER A 416 18.96 -24.75 26.01
CA SER A 416 18.71 -26.17 26.24
C SER A 416 17.25 -26.49 25.93
N PRO A 417 16.91 -27.56 25.22
CA PRO A 417 15.53 -27.83 24.87
C PRO A 417 14.74 -27.98 26.15
N LEU A 418 14.05 -26.93 26.57
CA LEU A 418 12.90 -27.02 27.45
C LEU A 418 11.95 -27.96 26.72
N ALA A 419 11.75 -29.13 27.31
CA ALA A 419 11.04 -30.26 26.80
C ALA A 419 9.93 -29.83 25.84
N ALA A 420 10.05 -30.26 24.60
CA ALA A 420 9.02 -30.14 23.60
C ALA A 420 7.71 -30.63 24.24
N ARG A 421 6.78 -29.74 24.52
CA ARG A 421 5.42 -30.12 24.84
C ARG A 421 4.89 -30.79 23.61
N GLY A 422 4.85 -32.12 23.67
CA GLY A 422 4.31 -32.96 22.63
C GLY A 422 2.87 -32.56 22.32
N GLY A 423 2.67 -32.26 21.08
CA GLY A 423 1.40 -32.12 20.42
C GLY A 423 1.59 -32.61 19.00
N GLU A 424 1.75 -33.92 18.82
CA GLU A 424 1.53 -34.55 17.53
C GLU A 424 0.07 -34.38 17.16
N SER A 425 -0.21 -33.46 16.23
CA SER A 425 -1.48 -33.49 15.51
C SER A 425 -1.39 -34.53 14.40
N PRO A 426 -2.30 -35.48 14.33
CA PRO A 426 -2.31 -36.46 13.26
C PRO A 426 -2.70 -35.77 11.94
N THR A 427 -1.84 -35.90 10.95
CA THR A 427 -2.10 -35.52 9.56
C THR A 427 -3.17 -36.45 8.98
N PRO A 428 -4.32 -35.94 8.50
CA PRO A 428 -5.22 -36.78 7.74
C PRO A 428 -4.68 -36.91 6.31
N THR A 429 -4.27 -38.11 5.96
CA THR A 429 -4.05 -38.51 4.56
C THR A 429 -5.40 -38.61 3.87
N VAL A 430 -5.70 -37.67 3.00
CA VAL A 430 -6.79 -37.80 2.03
C VAL A 430 -6.16 -38.00 0.67
N GLY A 431 -6.07 -39.27 0.27
CA GLY A 431 -5.83 -39.66 -1.10
C GLY A 431 -7.16 -39.72 -1.85
N GLY A 432 -7.32 -38.88 -2.86
CA GLY A 432 -8.38 -38.96 -3.84
C GLY A 432 -7.87 -38.45 -5.19
N PRO A 433 -8.17 -39.11 -6.31
CA PRO A 433 -7.67 -38.72 -7.62
C PRO A 433 -8.38 -37.44 -8.08
N THR A 434 -7.58 -36.45 -8.50
CA THR A 434 -8.05 -35.22 -9.15
C THR A 434 -8.53 -35.55 -10.56
N PRO A 435 -9.75 -35.18 -10.98
CA PRO A 435 -10.16 -35.26 -12.36
C PRO A 435 -9.47 -34.14 -13.17
N SER A 436 -8.79 -34.52 -14.22
CA SER A 436 -8.27 -33.63 -15.23
C SER A 436 -9.42 -32.97 -15.98
N VAL A 437 -9.60 -31.66 -15.79
CA VAL A 437 -10.48 -30.83 -16.62
C VAL A 437 -9.64 -30.24 -17.74
N GLU A 438 -9.83 -30.70 -18.94
CA GLU A 438 -9.32 -30.05 -20.15
C GLU A 438 -10.07 -28.70 -20.30
N SER A 439 -9.34 -27.62 -20.20
CA SER A 439 -9.87 -26.29 -20.51
C SER A 439 -9.84 -26.06 -22.02
N PRO A 440 -10.96 -25.69 -22.65
CA PRO A 440 -10.92 -25.30 -24.06
C PRO A 440 -10.16 -23.97 -24.18
N THR A 441 -9.11 -23.99 -24.98
CA THR A 441 -8.40 -22.79 -25.43
C THR A 441 -9.34 -21.95 -26.29
N LEU A 442 -9.94 -20.94 -25.72
CA LEU A 442 -10.55 -19.85 -26.47
C LEU A 442 -9.43 -18.89 -26.91
N SER A 443 -9.08 -18.96 -28.17
CA SER A 443 -8.26 -17.94 -28.83
C SER A 443 -9.06 -16.64 -28.88
N VAL A 444 -8.73 -15.74 -27.96
CA VAL A 444 -9.23 -14.36 -28.03
C VAL A 444 -8.33 -13.63 -29.03
N GLU A 445 -8.82 -13.46 -30.24
CA GLU A 445 -8.23 -12.51 -31.18
C GLU A 445 -8.26 -11.11 -30.55
N ASN A 446 -7.10 -10.49 -30.42
CA ASN A 446 -6.99 -9.10 -30.02
C ASN A 446 -7.85 -8.24 -30.95
N PRO A 447 -8.75 -7.41 -30.45
CA PRO A 447 -9.48 -6.50 -31.31
C PRO A 447 -8.47 -5.48 -31.91
N THR A 448 -8.39 -5.51 -33.22
CA THR A 448 -7.71 -4.51 -34.04
C THR A 448 -8.16 -3.11 -33.60
N PRO A 449 -7.26 -2.12 -33.50
CA PRO A 449 -7.67 -0.74 -33.19
C PRO A 449 -8.71 -0.28 -34.18
N GLY A 450 -9.95 -0.12 -33.71
CA GLY A 450 -11.08 0.24 -34.54
C GLY A 450 -10.88 1.59 -35.18
N ILE A 451 -11.13 1.65 -36.46
CA ILE A 451 -11.32 2.84 -37.29
C ILE A 451 -12.19 3.83 -36.49
N GLY A 452 -11.68 5.04 -36.25
CA GLY A 452 -12.32 6.08 -35.43
C GLY A 452 -13.70 6.51 -35.94
N GLY A 453 -14.73 5.82 -35.44
CA GLY A 453 -16.10 6.24 -35.52
C GLY A 453 -16.51 7.04 -34.28
N PRO A 454 -17.57 7.83 -34.32
CA PRO A 454 -18.05 8.59 -33.16
C PRO A 454 -18.40 7.62 -32.01
N THR A 455 -17.63 7.66 -30.93
CA THR A 455 -17.89 6.87 -29.72
C THR A 455 -19.17 7.35 -29.06
N ARG A 456 -20.13 6.43 -28.91
CA ARG A 456 -21.39 6.71 -28.22
C ARG A 456 -21.15 6.88 -26.73
N LYS A 457 -21.44 8.07 -26.19
CA LYS A 457 -21.34 8.31 -24.75
C LYS A 457 -22.52 7.70 -24.00
N PRO A 458 -22.31 7.14 -22.80
CA PRO A 458 -23.39 6.71 -21.93
C PRO A 458 -24.35 7.88 -21.62
N HIS A 459 -25.65 7.60 -21.56
CA HIS A 459 -26.69 8.61 -21.26
C HIS A 459 -27.88 7.96 -20.56
N PHE A 460 -28.68 8.78 -19.86
CA PHE A 460 -29.90 8.31 -19.23
C PHE A 460 -30.91 7.80 -20.27
N CYS A 461 -31.70 6.80 -19.88
CA CYS A 461 -32.83 6.36 -20.65
C CYS A 461 -33.83 7.52 -20.89
N SER A 462 -34.55 7.50 -22.01
CA SER A 462 -35.58 8.51 -22.30
C SER A 462 -36.65 8.54 -21.20
N GLY A 463 -36.92 9.71 -20.64
CA GLY A 463 -37.89 9.87 -19.55
C GLY A 463 -37.40 9.46 -18.16
N CYS A 464 -36.15 9.07 -18.01
CA CYS A 464 -35.59 8.68 -16.71
C CYS A 464 -35.70 9.83 -15.69
N PRO A 465 -36.29 9.63 -14.49
CA PRO A 465 -36.43 10.67 -13.48
C PRO A 465 -35.05 11.12 -12.94
N HIS A 466 -34.05 10.27 -13.01
CA HIS A 466 -32.69 10.61 -12.52
C HIS A 466 -31.98 11.64 -13.40
N ALA A 467 -32.39 11.81 -14.67
CA ALA A 467 -31.92 12.93 -15.49
C ALA A 467 -32.32 14.30 -14.91
N ARG A 468 -33.37 14.35 -14.06
CA ARG A 468 -33.80 15.56 -13.32
C ARG A 468 -33.21 15.63 -11.93
N SER A 469 -33.26 14.54 -11.18
CA SER A 469 -32.80 14.51 -9.78
C SER A 469 -31.29 14.71 -9.62
N THR A 470 -30.48 14.40 -10.65
CA THR A 470 -29.05 14.66 -10.67
C THR A 470 -28.67 16.09 -11.07
N ARG A 471 -29.61 16.93 -11.50
CA ARG A 471 -29.31 18.35 -11.78
C ARG A 471 -28.88 19.07 -10.52
N LEU A 472 -28.01 20.04 -10.72
CA LEU A 472 -27.38 20.81 -9.64
C LEU A 472 -27.87 22.26 -9.66
N PRO A 473 -27.96 22.91 -8.49
CA PRO A 473 -28.07 24.36 -8.43
C PRO A 473 -26.90 25.04 -9.16
N GLU A 474 -27.13 26.24 -9.65
CA GLU A 474 -26.07 27.03 -10.28
C GLU A 474 -24.87 27.23 -9.31
N GLY A 475 -23.67 27.15 -9.84
CA GLY A 475 -22.45 27.25 -9.03
C GLY A 475 -22.07 25.98 -8.23
N SER A 476 -22.97 25.01 -8.09
CA SER A 476 -22.71 23.77 -7.33
C SER A 476 -22.02 22.68 -8.15
N GLN A 477 -21.40 21.74 -7.45
CA GLN A 477 -20.73 20.55 -8.01
C GLN A 477 -21.24 19.27 -7.33
N ALA A 478 -21.09 18.13 -8.02
CA ALA A 478 -21.39 16.83 -7.46
C ALA A 478 -20.29 15.80 -7.76
N MET A 479 -20.24 14.79 -6.93
CA MET A 479 -19.56 13.53 -7.20
C MET A 479 -20.56 12.50 -7.68
N ALA A 480 -20.12 11.66 -8.61
CA ALA A 480 -20.87 10.50 -9.05
C ALA A 480 -20.68 9.33 -8.07
N GLY A 481 -21.55 8.36 -8.13
CA GLY A 481 -21.41 7.07 -7.45
C GLY A 481 -21.64 5.94 -8.44
N ILE A 482 -21.49 4.70 -7.98
CA ILE A 482 -21.72 3.52 -8.82
C ILE A 482 -23.23 3.32 -9.02
N GLY A 483 -23.67 3.40 -10.27
CA GLY A 483 -25.06 3.24 -10.69
C GLY A 483 -25.42 4.10 -11.89
N CYS A 484 -26.66 4.03 -12.36
CA CYS A 484 -27.13 4.82 -13.52
C CYS A 484 -26.94 6.34 -13.36
N HIS A 485 -26.91 6.83 -12.14
CA HIS A 485 -26.66 8.25 -11.85
C HIS A 485 -25.25 8.72 -12.20
N SER A 486 -24.30 7.79 -12.41
CA SER A 486 -22.98 8.13 -12.94
C SER A 486 -23.04 8.74 -14.34
N MET A 487 -24.10 8.46 -15.11
CA MET A 487 -24.31 9.03 -16.44
C MET A 487 -24.42 10.55 -16.43
N ALA A 488 -24.70 11.15 -15.28
CA ALA A 488 -24.66 12.61 -15.11
C ALA A 488 -23.28 13.19 -15.47
N MET A 489 -22.20 12.43 -15.36
CA MET A 489 -20.84 12.89 -15.72
C MET A 489 -20.70 13.23 -17.22
N TRP A 490 -21.48 12.58 -18.08
CA TRP A 490 -21.43 12.78 -19.54
C TRP A 490 -22.52 13.70 -20.07
N MET A 491 -23.42 14.20 -19.21
CA MET A 491 -24.45 15.15 -19.64
C MET A 491 -23.87 16.52 -19.97
N PRO A 492 -24.30 17.16 -21.06
CA PRO A 492 -23.86 18.51 -21.40
C PRO A 492 -24.10 19.50 -20.26
N GLY A 493 -23.07 20.28 -19.92
CA GLY A 493 -23.16 21.26 -18.83
C GLY A 493 -23.19 20.68 -17.43
N SER A 494 -23.03 19.36 -17.27
CA SER A 494 -22.95 18.73 -15.95
C SER A 494 -21.65 19.11 -15.23
N ARG A 495 -21.79 19.39 -13.95
CA ARG A 495 -20.67 19.61 -13.01
C ARG A 495 -20.52 18.43 -12.04
N THR A 496 -20.89 17.24 -12.51
CA THR A 496 -20.67 15.98 -11.80
C THR A 496 -19.33 15.41 -12.22
N THR A 497 -18.45 15.18 -11.24
CA THR A 497 -17.08 14.72 -11.45
C THR A 497 -16.81 13.52 -10.56
N THR A 498 -15.69 12.87 -10.73
CA THR A 498 -15.14 11.78 -9.88
C THR A 498 -16.10 10.60 -9.68
N LEU A 499 -15.53 9.43 -9.67
CA LEU A 499 -16.19 8.17 -9.35
C LEU A 499 -15.31 7.47 -8.31
N CYS A 500 -15.91 6.82 -7.33
CA CYS A 500 -15.20 5.95 -6.40
C CYS A 500 -15.82 4.54 -6.46
N GLN A 501 -15.25 3.60 -5.71
CA GLN A 501 -15.81 2.27 -5.54
C GLN A 501 -17.19 2.33 -4.85
N MET A 502 -17.98 1.28 -5.05
CA MET A 502 -19.29 1.14 -4.44
C MET A 502 -19.20 1.11 -2.91
N GLY A 503 -19.88 2.03 -2.24
CA GLY A 503 -19.86 2.20 -0.78
C GLY A 503 -18.90 3.27 -0.26
N GLY A 504 -18.03 3.82 -1.11
CA GLY A 504 -17.13 4.93 -0.75
C GLY A 504 -17.67 6.32 -1.09
N GLU A 505 -18.87 6.40 -1.64
CA GLU A 505 -19.46 7.63 -2.16
C GLU A 505 -19.49 8.75 -1.11
N GLY A 506 -18.83 9.84 -1.40
CA GLY A 506 -18.69 11.00 -0.52
C GLY A 506 -17.47 11.00 0.40
N ALA A 507 -16.83 9.86 0.62
CA ALA A 507 -15.65 9.79 1.47
C ALA A 507 -14.42 10.51 0.87
N ASN A 508 -14.31 10.59 -0.46
CA ASN A 508 -13.30 11.44 -1.13
C ASN A 508 -13.36 12.89 -0.64
N TRP A 509 -14.57 13.40 -0.42
CA TRP A 509 -14.76 14.77 0.03
C TRP A 509 -14.30 15.00 1.47
N ILE A 510 -14.34 13.97 2.31
CA ILE A 510 -13.77 14.03 3.66
C ILE A 510 -12.28 14.41 3.60
N GLY A 511 -11.53 13.79 2.69
CA GLY A 511 -10.13 14.09 2.48
C GLY A 511 -9.88 15.42 1.78
N ALA A 512 -10.68 15.74 0.75
CA ALA A 512 -10.45 16.89 -0.13
C ALA A 512 -10.92 18.23 0.44
N SER A 513 -12.04 18.25 1.19
CA SER A 513 -12.78 19.47 1.55
C SER A 513 -11.96 20.55 2.24
N SER A 514 -10.95 20.17 3.02
CA SER A 514 -10.08 21.11 3.73
C SER A 514 -9.01 21.78 2.86
N PHE A 515 -8.77 21.22 1.68
CA PHE A 515 -7.65 21.61 0.83
C PHE A 515 -8.07 22.27 -0.49
N VAL A 516 -9.36 22.51 -0.67
CA VAL A 516 -9.92 23.21 -1.84
C VAL A 516 -10.77 24.40 -1.42
N ASP A 517 -11.02 25.33 -2.34
CA ASP A 517 -11.81 26.55 -2.09
C ASP A 517 -13.33 26.34 -2.29
N VAL A 518 -13.77 25.12 -2.54
CA VAL A 518 -15.19 24.75 -2.68
C VAL A 518 -15.81 24.50 -1.31
N PRO A 519 -16.87 25.25 -0.93
CA PRO A 519 -17.42 25.17 0.41
C PRO A 519 -18.32 23.96 0.66
N HIS A 520 -18.87 23.36 -0.40
CA HIS A 520 -19.88 22.31 -0.31
C HIS A 520 -19.87 21.40 -1.54
N MET A 521 -20.21 20.12 -1.35
CA MET A 521 -20.29 19.12 -2.41
C MET A 521 -21.61 18.36 -2.35
N PHE A 522 -22.19 18.04 -3.52
CA PHE A 522 -23.27 17.07 -3.62
C PHE A 522 -22.70 15.68 -3.93
N GLN A 523 -23.32 14.63 -3.40
CA GLN A 523 -23.02 13.24 -3.73
C GLN A 523 -24.27 12.54 -4.21
N ASN A 524 -24.23 11.99 -5.43
CA ASN A 524 -25.29 11.12 -5.93
C ASN A 524 -25.05 9.69 -5.43
N LEU A 525 -26.08 9.05 -4.88
CA LEU A 525 -26.03 7.71 -4.30
C LEU A 525 -27.31 6.94 -4.64
N GLY A 526 -27.19 5.76 -5.25
CA GLY A 526 -28.33 4.88 -5.49
C GLY A 526 -28.76 4.13 -4.22
N ASP A 527 -30.04 3.76 -4.12
CA ASP A 527 -30.58 2.97 -3.01
C ASP A 527 -29.95 1.57 -2.92
N GLY A 528 -29.60 0.95 -4.04
CA GLY A 528 -28.83 -0.29 -4.06
C GLY A 528 -27.47 -0.14 -3.40
N THR A 529 -26.71 0.90 -3.73
CA THR A 529 -25.43 1.21 -3.08
C THR A 529 -25.61 1.60 -1.61
N TYR A 530 -26.63 2.38 -1.28
CA TYR A 530 -26.98 2.72 0.10
C TYR A 530 -27.14 1.46 0.95
N THR A 531 -27.93 0.49 0.46
CA THR A 531 -28.21 -0.78 1.14
C THR A 531 -26.96 -1.67 1.21
N HIS A 532 -26.16 -1.71 0.16
CA HIS A 532 -24.94 -2.51 0.10
C HIS A 532 -23.90 -2.04 1.15
N SER A 533 -23.54 -0.76 1.16
CA SER A 533 -22.46 -0.23 2.01
C SER A 533 -22.45 1.30 2.15
N GLY A 534 -23.19 2.03 1.33
CA GLY A 534 -23.14 3.49 1.26
C GLY A 534 -23.59 4.20 2.53
N VAL A 535 -24.41 3.57 3.38
CA VAL A 535 -24.78 4.12 4.69
C VAL A 535 -23.57 4.38 5.58
N LEU A 536 -22.52 3.57 5.48
CA LEU A 536 -21.28 3.76 6.23
C LEU A 536 -20.50 5.00 5.76
N ALA A 537 -20.56 5.31 4.46
CA ALA A 537 -19.97 6.54 3.94
C ALA A 537 -20.68 7.80 4.45
N ILE A 538 -22.01 7.75 4.58
CA ILE A 538 -22.78 8.84 5.19
C ILE A 538 -22.42 9.00 6.66
N ARG A 539 -22.37 7.90 7.43
CA ARG A 539 -21.90 7.92 8.83
C ARG A 539 -20.50 8.52 8.98
N ALA A 540 -19.57 8.16 8.08
CA ALA A 540 -18.23 8.72 8.08
C ALA A 540 -18.24 10.23 7.78
N ALA A 541 -19.08 10.69 6.83
CA ALA A 541 -19.21 12.09 6.50
C ALA A 541 -19.79 12.90 7.67
N VAL A 542 -20.78 12.36 8.39
CA VAL A 542 -21.34 12.96 9.62
C VAL A 542 -20.27 13.05 10.71
N ALA A 543 -19.56 11.94 10.97
CA ALA A 543 -18.50 11.91 11.98
C ALA A 543 -17.35 12.89 11.68
N ALA A 544 -17.01 13.05 10.40
CA ALA A 544 -15.97 14.00 9.94
C ALA A 544 -16.50 15.44 9.81
N LYS A 545 -17.79 15.68 10.03
CA LYS A 545 -18.47 16.99 9.82
C LYS A 545 -18.20 17.55 8.42
N ALA A 546 -18.20 16.68 7.40
CA ALA A 546 -17.94 17.06 6.03
C ALA A 546 -19.11 17.92 5.47
N PRO A 547 -18.84 19.05 4.78
CA PRO A 547 -19.89 19.89 4.21
C PRO A 547 -20.41 19.27 2.91
N ILE A 548 -21.32 18.30 3.02
CA ILE A 548 -21.82 17.47 1.92
C ILE A 548 -23.34 17.31 1.97
N THR A 549 -23.97 17.21 0.81
CA THR A 549 -25.36 16.80 0.69
C THR A 549 -25.46 15.54 -0.17
N TYR A 550 -25.95 14.47 0.41
CA TYR A 550 -26.25 13.24 -0.31
C TYR A 550 -27.61 13.35 -1.02
N LYS A 551 -27.65 12.95 -2.28
CA LYS A 551 -28.86 12.73 -3.06
C LYS A 551 -29.06 11.22 -3.20
N ILE A 552 -29.88 10.64 -2.34
CA ILE A 552 -30.22 9.22 -2.39
C ILE A 552 -31.34 9.02 -3.38
N LEU A 553 -31.06 8.28 -4.45
CA LEU A 553 -31.96 8.06 -5.57
C LEU A 553 -32.64 6.72 -5.38
N VAL A 554 -33.87 6.75 -4.87
CA VAL A 554 -34.66 5.57 -4.50
C VAL A 554 -35.54 5.13 -5.68
N ASN A 555 -35.32 3.90 -6.14
CA ASN A 555 -36.15 3.24 -7.16
C ASN A 555 -36.37 1.74 -6.89
N GLU A 556 -35.94 1.27 -5.74
CA GLU A 556 -36.08 -0.11 -5.23
C GLU A 556 -35.49 -1.18 -6.17
N ALA A 557 -34.53 -0.78 -7.02
CA ALA A 557 -33.91 -1.66 -7.99
C ALA A 557 -32.44 -1.34 -8.25
N VAL A 558 -31.64 -2.39 -8.47
CA VAL A 558 -30.27 -2.28 -9.01
C VAL A 558 -30.36 -2.11 -10.54
N ALA A 559 -30.72 -0.89 -10.96
CA ALA A 559 -31.13 -0.61 -12.33
C ALA A 559 -30.03 -0.82 -13.37
N MET A 560 -28.74 -0.58 -13.01
CA MET A 560 -27.61 -0.66 -13.96
C MET A 560 -27.35 -2.09 -14.43
N THR A 561 -27.57 -3.10 -13.59
CA THR A 561 -27.29 -4.50 -13.90
C THR A 561 -28.50 -5.28 -14.41
N GLY A 562 -29.65 -4.62 -14.61
CA GLY A 562 -30.84 -5.26 -15.19
C GLY A 562 -32.10 -5.08 -14.38
N GLY A 563 -32.14 -4.24 -13.35
CA GLY A 563 -33.32 -3.92 -12.57
C GLY A 563 -33.70 -5.00 -11.56
N GLN A 564 -32.72 -5.72 -11.03
CA GLN A 564 -32.95 -6.67 -9.93
C GLN A 564 -33.47 -5.94 -8.69
N PRO A 565 -34.38 -6.56 -7.92
CA PRO A 565 -34.81 -5.99 -6.64
C PRO A 565 -33.63 -5.89 -5.67
N VAL A 566 -33.65 -4.90 -4.80
CA VAL A 566 -32.65 -4.73 -3.75
C VAL A 566 -33.06 -5.59 -2.56
N GLU A 567 -32.25 -6.60 -2.20
CA GLU A 567 -32.53 -7.43 -1.03
C GLU A 567 -32.54 -6.58 0.25
N GLY A 568 -33.62 -6.74 1.04
CA GLY A 568 -33.78 -6.02 2.30
C GLY A 568 -33.86 -4.50 2.16
N ALA A 569 -34.13 -3.98 0.95
CA ALA A 569 -34.20 -2.56 0.69
C ALA A 569 -35.15 -1.84 1.65
N PRO A 570 -34.67 -0.86 2.41
CA PRO A 570 -35.55 0.01 3.15
C PRO A 570 -36.25 0.97 2.17
N GLY A 571 -37.59 1.08 2.27
CA GLY A 571 -38.29 2.13 1.56
C GLY A 571 -37.85 3.53 2.02
N ALA A 572 -38.19 4.56 1.25
CA ALA A 572 -37.71 5.94 1.47
C ALA A 572 -37.96 6.46 2.91
N ALA A 573 -39.06 6.12 3.56
CA ALA A 573 -39.33 6.49 4.95
C ALA A 573 -38.33 5.86 5.92
N ARG A 574 -38.03 4.56 5.75
CA ARG A 574 -37.06 3.86 6.61
C ARG A 574 -35.64 4.42 6.40
N ILE A 575 -35.28 4.77 5.17
CA ILE A 575 -34.00 5.45 4.89
C ILE A 575 -33.94 6.79 5.65
N ALA A 576 -35.02 7.58 5.63
CA ALA A 576 -35.05 8.86 6.35
C ALA A 576 -34.87 8.67 7.87
N TRP A 577 -35.52 7.67 8.47
CA TRP A 577 -35.31 7.34 9.88
C TRP A 577 -33.92 6.85 10.21
N GLN A 578 -33.33 6.01 9.35
CA GLN A 578 -31.94 5.59 9.51
C GLN A 578 -30.98 6.77 9.47
N LEU A 579 -31.13 7.68 8.52
CA LEU A 579 -30.28 8.86 8.39
C LEU A 579 -30.43 9.83 9.56
N HIS A 580 -31.64 9.99 10.07
CA HIS A 580 -31.88 10.77 11.28
C HIS A 580 -31.16 10.15 12.48
N ALA A 581 -31.22 8.83 12.63
CA ALA A 581 -30.49 8.11 13.70
C ALA A 581 -28.98 8.17 13.52
N GLU A 582 -28.46 8.31 12.29
CA GLU A 582 -27.03 8.54 12.02
C GLU A 582 -26.59 9.99 12.32
N GLY A 583 -27.51 10.89 12.70
CA GLY A 583 -27.21 12.29 13.03
C GLY A 583 -27.27 13.24 11.84
N VAL A 584 -27.93 12.88 10.74
CA VAL A 584 -28.17 13.81 9.63
C VAL A 584 -29.23 14.83 10.07
N GLU A 585 -28.85 16.11 10.11
CA GLU A 585 -29.70 17.18 10.68
C GLU A 585 -30.84 17.61 9.74
N ARG A 586 -30.65 17.49 8.43
CA ARG A 586 -31.63 17.97 7.43
C ARG A 586 -31.90 16.88 6.40
N ILE A 587 -33.14 16.44 6.35
CA ILE A 587 -33.60 15.41 5.42
C ILE A 587 -34.79 15.96 4.64
N ALA A 588 -34.78 15.83 3.30
CA ALA A 588 -35.87 16.21 2.43
C ALA A 588 -36.26 15.02 1.53
N LEU A 589 -37.53 14.67 1.52
CA LEU A 589 -38.12 13.69 0.61
C LEU A 589 -38.70 14.39 -0.59
N LEU A 590 -38.28 13.99 -1.79
CA LEU A 590 -38.77 14.54 -3.06
C LEU A 590 -39.42 13.43 -3.89
N THR A 591 -40.66 13.64 -4.29
CA THR A 591 -41.41 12.72 -5.16
C THR A 591 -41.79 13.38 -6.47
N GLY A 592 -42.13 12.59 -7.51
CA GLY A 592 -42.68 13.09 -8.76
C GLY A 592 -44.09 13.64 -8.57
N ARG A 593 -44.56 14.49 -9.50
CA ARG A 593 -45.95 14.97 -9.51
C ARG A 593 -46.94 13.80 -9.58
N GLY A 594 -47.86 13.72 -8.63
CA GLY A 594 -48.90 12.69 -8.56
C GLY A 594 -48.54 11.43 -7.81
N ALA A 595 -47.27 11.25 -7.38
CA ALA A 595 -46.92 10.19 -6.46
C ALA A 595 -47.24 10.65 -5.04
N ALA A 596 -48.27 10.06 -4.43
CA ALA A 596 -48.50 10.22 -3.01
C ALA A 596 -47.35 9.51 -2.28
N PHE A 597 -46.74 10.15 -1.25
CA PHE A 597 -45.87 9.46 -0.33
C PHE A 597 -46.70 8.38 0.38
N ALA A 598 -46.32 7.12 0.22
CA ALA A 598 -47.05 5.97 0.80
C ALA A 598 -46.80 5.87 2.31
N GLY A 599 -46.90 6.99 3.04
CA GLY A 599 -46.74 7.11 4.47
C GLY A 599 -47.32 8.43 4.95
N SER A 600 -47.71 8.51 6.20
CA SER A 600 -48.16 9.76 6.83
C SER A 600 -46.92 10.61 7.13
N ALA A 601 -47.09 11.95 7.19
CA ALA A 601 -46.03 12.84 7.67
C ALA A 601 -45.59 12.49 9.12
N LYS A 602 -46.43 11.73 9.86
CA LYS A 602 -46.09 11.19 11.18
C LYS A 602 -45.09 10.01 11.14
N ASP A 603 -44.89 9.43 9.94
CA ASP A 603 -43.94 8.32 9.73
C ASP A 603 -42.55 8.82 9.35
N LEU A 604 -42.33 10.13 9.39
CA LEU A 604 -41.03 10.78 9.12
C LEU A 604 -40.41 11.34 10.40
N PRO A 605 -39.05 11.38 10.51
CA PRO A 605 -38.36 11.95 11.64
C PRO A 605 -38.59 13.45 11.78
#